data_1c0f64941ab66ccbc5a7682fdcecd9ed
#
_entry.id   1c0f64941ab66ccbc5a7682fdcecd9ed
#
_cell.length_a   1.000
_cell.length_b   1.000
_cell.length_c   1.000
_cell.angle_alpha   90.00
_cell.angle_beta   90.00
_cell.angle_gamma   90.00
#
_symmetry.space_group_name_H-M   'P 1'
#
loop_
_entity.id
_entity.type
_entity.pdbx_description
1 polymer ?
#
loop_
_entity_poly.entity_id
_entity_poly.type
_entity_poly.pdbx_seq_one_letter_code
_entity_poly.pdbx_strand_id
1 'polypeptide(L)'
;YLADSIYSGIIKPYGVFSEDVNGIVYVTGDTRFESLNQDSTIFILPVNCWKFVDGEVFLANASVYDVFSDENNLILQALDDYYLSDGRTCSTTRRVLAFIASGFINYYNSGEQTVAEKFLKKYYLCNNSEEFKSSLLKIFNNQN
;
A
#
# COMPACT_ATOMS: atom_id res chain seq x y z
N TYR A 1 16.48 7.58 -1.05
CA TYR A 1 15.76 8.73 -1.60
C TYR A 1 15.63 9.84 -0.57
N LEU A 2 16.05 11.03 -0.93
CA LEU A 2 15.98 12.24 -0.12
C LEU A 2 14.85 13.14 -0.65
N ALA A 3 14.06 13.71 0.24
CA ALA A 3 13.00 14.66 -0.11
C ALA A 3 13.04 15.88 0.80
N ASP A 4 12.81 17.05 0.23
CA ASP A 4 12.69 18.31 0.99
C ASP A 4 11.32 18.42 1.67
N SER A 5 10.30 17.78 1.10
CA SER A 5 8.95 17.79 1.61
C SER A 5 8.24 16.47 1.31
N ILE A 6 7.22 16.17 2.10
CA ILE A 6 6.39 14.98 1.94
C ILE A 6 4.96 15.41 1.64
N TYR A 7 4.40 14.90 0.56
CA TYR A 7 2.99 15.07 0.22
C TYR A 7 2.27 13.74 0.34
N SER A 8 1.24 13.70 1.17
CA SER A 8 0.47 12.48 1.44
C SER A 8 -0.93 12.49 0.81
N GLY A 9 -1.23 13.50 0.00
CA GLY A 9 -2.54 13.62 -0.63
C GLY A 9 -3.65 13.79 0.40
N ILE A 10 -4.70 13.01 0.23
CA ILE A 10 -5.90 13.04 1.08
C ILE A 10 -5.75 12.26 2.39
N ILE A 11 -4.71 11.44 2.51
CA ILE A 11 -4.46 10.65 3.72
C ILE A 11 -3.59 11.48 4.66
N LYS A 12 -4.10 11.69 5.87
CA LYS A 12 -3.35 12.42 6.90
C LYS A 12 -2.10 11.63 7.30
N PRO A 13 -0.90 12.22 7.22
CA PRO A 13 0.31 11.55 7.66
C PRO A 13 0.30 11.31 9.17
N TYR A 14 0.92 10.23 9.60
CA TYR A 14 1.07 9.93 11.03
C TYR A 14 2.46 9.40 11.33
N GLY A 15 2.90 9.61 12.57
CA GLY A 15 4.15 9.05 13.09
C GLY A 15 3.87 7.76 13.85
N VAL A 16 4.76 6.78 13.70
CA VAL A 16 4.71 5.51 14.42
C VAL A 16 6.11 5.08 14.79
N PHE A 17 6.26 4.44 15.95
CA PHE A 17 7.53 3.85 16.33
C PHE A 17 7.76 2.55 15.55
N SER A 18 8.92 2.45 14.91
CA SER A 18 9.35 1.24 14.22
C SER A 18 10.47 0.57 15.00
N GLU A 19 10.27 -0.69 15.37
CA GLU A 19 11.32 -1.48 16.01
C GLU A 19 12.47 -1.78 15.04
N ASP A 20 12.16 -1.94 13.76
CA ASP A 20 13.17 -2.25 12.74
C ASP A 20 14.21 -1.15 12.58
N VAL A 21 13.81 0.12 12.74
CA VAL A 21 14.74 1.26 12.68
C VAL A 21 15.00 1.87 14.06
N ASN A 22 14.38 1.34 15.11
CA ASN A 22 14.47 1.81 16.49
C ASN A 22 14.23 3.33 16.59
N GLY A 23 13.14 3.77 16.02
CA GLY A 23 12.81 5.19 15.99
C GLY A 23 11.46 5.48 15.38
N ILE A 24 11.10 6.75 15.31
CA ILE A 24 9.85 7.20 14.71
C ILE A 24 10.01 7.26 13.19
N VAL A 25 9.05 6.66 12.50
CA VAL A 25 8.88 6.82 11.07
C VAL A 25 7.56 7.53 10.78
N TYR A 26 7.50 8.26 9.68
CA TYR A 26 6.30 8.95 9.25
C TYR A 26 5.70 8.20 8.07
N VAL A 27 4.41 7.89 8.18
CA VAL A 27 3.67 7.11 7.18
C VAL A 27 2.77 8.07 6.40
N THR A 28 2.86 8.01 5.08
CA THR A 28 2.06 8.82 4.15
C THR A 28 1.44 7.94 3.10
N GLY A 29 0.31 8.37 2.52
CA GLY A 29 -0.27 7.70 1.37
C GLY A 29 0.59 7.91 0.12
N ASP A 30 0.65 6.90 -0.73
CA ASP A 30 1.28 7.02 -2.05
C ASP A 30 0.32 7.67 -3.04
N THR A 31 0.54 8.95 -3.31
CA THR A 31 -0.37 9.77 -4.11
C THR A 31 -0.46 9.35 -5.58
N ARG A 32 0.50 8.55 -6.06
CA ARG A 32 0.45 8.02 -7.42
C ARG A 32 -0.77 7.11 -7.65
N PHE A 33 -1.33 6.56 -6.57
CA PHE A 33 -2.48 5.65 -6.60
C PHE A 33 -3.81 6.32 -6.24
N GLU A 34 -3.87 7.64 -6.15
CA GLU A 34 -5.11 8.36 -5.79
C GLU A 34 -6.26 8.09 -6.75
N SER A 35 -5.98 7.80 -8.02
CA SER A 35 -7.02 7.47 -8.99
C SER A 35 -7.82 6.21 -8.64
N LEU A 36 -7.30 5.34 -7.78
CA LEU A 36 -8.01 4.18 -7.27
C LEU A 36 -9.14 4.55 -6.29
N ASN A 37 -9.09 5.74 -5.73
CA ASN A 37 -10.04 6.25 -4.73
C ASN A 37 -10.94 7.35 -5.30
N GLN A 38 -11.45 7.17 -6.50
CA GLN A 38 -12.38 8.13 -7.11
C GLN A 38 -13.75 8.18 -6.43
N ASP A 39 -14.03 7.21 -5.56
CA ASP A 39 -15.18 7.24 -4.67
C ASP A 39 -14.78 7.92 -3.37
N SER A 40 -15.42 9.06 -3.08
CA SER A 40 -15.08 9.94 -1.94
C SER A 40 -15.30 9.33 -0.55
N THR A 41 -15.82 8.12 -0.45
CA THR A 41 -16.17 7.50 0.84
C THR A 41 -15.07 6.63 1.44
N ILE A 42 -14.05 6.27 0.66
CA ILE A 42 -13.00 5.35 1.11
C ILE A 42 -11.65 5.78 0.58
N PHE A 43 -10.74 6.06 1.50
CA PHE A 43 -9.39 6.52 1.18
C PHE A 43 -8.38 5.44 1.62
N ILE A 44 -8.14 4.48 0.73
CA ILE A 44 -7.12 3.45 0.93
C ILE A 44 -6.05 3.63 -0.15
N LEU A 45 -4.83 3.85 0.29
CA LEU A 45 -3.67 3.97 -0.59
C LEU A 45 -2.55 3.06 -0.09
N PRO A 46 -1.67 2.62 -0.98
CA PRO A 46 -0.37 2.12 -0.55
C PRO A 46 0.33 3.21 0.26
N VAL A 47 1.22 2.81 1.15
CA VAL A 47 1.91 3.77 2.02
C VAL A 47 3.39 3.87 1.67
N ASN A 48 3.95 5.03 1.96
CA ASN A 48 5.38 5.26 2.01
C ASN A 48 5.78 5.57 3.44
N CYS A 49 6.95 5.10 3.83
CA CYS A 49 7.52 5.31 5.15
C CYS A 49 8.76 6.20 5.04
N TRP A 50 8.83 7.20 5.88
CA TRP A 50 9.88 8.23 5.86
C TRP A 50 10.52 8.35 7.23
N LYS A 51 11.80 8.64 7.25
CA LYS A 51 12.49 9.00 8.49
C LYS A 51 13.26 10.30 8.33
N PHE A 52 13.44 10.98 9.45
CA PHE A 52 14.26 12.17 9.53
C PHE A 52 15.63 11.81 10.09
N VAL A 53 16.69 12.23 9.39
CA VAL A 53 18.06 12.05 9.81
C VAL A 53 18.79 13.38 9.61
N ASP A 54 19.29 13.96 10.69
CA ASP A 54 20.05 15.22 10.66
C ASP A 54 19.29 16.35 9.93
N GLY A 55 17.98 16.43 10.14
CA GLY A 55 17.14 17.47 9.54
C GLY A 55 16.71 17.17 8.10
N GLU A 56 17.09 16.04 7.54
CA GLU A 56 16.72 15.64 6.18
C GLU A 56 15.72 14.47 6.20
N VAL A 57 14.89 14.39 5.16
CA VAL A 57 13.84 13.38 5.03
C VAL A 57 14.25 12.32 4.03
N PHE A 58 14.22 11.06 4.45
CA PHE A 58 14.60 9.92 3.62
C PHE A 58 13.44 8.93 3.49
N LEU A 59 13.25 8.39 2.28
CA LEU A 59 12.36 7.27 2.06
C LEU A 59 12.98 6.02 2.71
N ALA A 60 12.24 5.39 3.63
CA ALA A 60 12.73 4.28 4.44
C ALA A 60 12.00 2.96 4.16
N ASN A 61 11.28 2.83 3.05
CA ASN A 61 10.42 1.68 2.76
C ASN A 61 11.12 0.32 2.93
N ALA A 62 12.36 0.21 2.48
CA ALA A 62 13.11 -1.05 2.55
C ALA A 62 13.58 -1.42 3.96
N SER A 63 13.43 -0.52 4.94
CA SER A 63 13.96 -0.69 6.30
C SER A 63 12.88 -0.89 7.36
N VAL A 64 11.61 -0.75 7.03
CA VAL A 64 10.51 -0.70 8.01
C VAL A 64 9.46 -1.78 7.75
N TYR A 65 9.92 -3.01 7.78
CA TYR A 65 9.06 -4.19 7.56
C TYR A 65 7.87 -4.22 8.54
N ASP A 66 8.10 -3.90 9.81
CA ASP A 66 7.08 -3.94 10.86
C ASP A 66 5.90 -3.00 10.54
N VAL A 67 6.18 -1.80 10.06
CA VAL A 67 5.13 -0.83 9.70
C VAL A 67 4.30 -1.34 8.52
N PHE A 68 4.94 -1.85 7.48
CA PHE A 68 4.21 -2.42 6.33
C PHE A 68 3.41 -3.66 6.72
N SER A 69 3.93 -4.49 7.62
CA SER A 69 3.22 -5.65 8.14
C SER A 69 1.93 -5.24 8.87
N ASP A 70 1.99 -4.23 9.71
CA ASP A 70 0.82 -3.71 10.41
C ASP A 70 -0.23 -3.14 9.45
N GLU A 71 0.21 -2.34 8.47
CA GLU A 71 -0.68 -1.80 7.44
C GLU A 71 -1.35 -2.92 6.62
N ASN A 72 -0.57 -3.91 6.22
CA ASN A 72 -1.09 -5.03 5.44
C ASN A 72 -2.02 -5.93 6.25
N ASN A 73 -1.80 -6.09 7.55
CA ASN A 73 -2.71 -6.86 8.40
C ASN A 73 -4.11 -6.24 8.43
N LEU A 74 -4.23 -4.92 8.44
CA LEU A 74 -5.51 -4.25 8.36
C LEU A 74 -6.20 -4.50 7.00
N ILE A 75 -5.43 -4.48 5.92
CA ILE A 75 -5.93 -4.77 4.57
C ILE A 75 -6.39 -6.22 4.45
N LEU A 76 -5.60 -7.17 4.95
CA LEU A 76 -5.94 -8.59 4.95
C LEU A 76 -7.25 -8.85 5.71
N GLN A 77 -7.40 -8.24 6.88
CA GLN A 77 -8.62 -8.38 7.67
C GLN A 77 -9.82 -7.84 6.91
N ALA A 78 -9.71 -6.66 6.32
CA ALA A 78 -10.80 -6.07 5.55
C ALA A 78 -11.20 -6.93 4.35
N LEU A 79 -10.24 -7.50 3.63
CA LEU A 79 -10.50 -8.38 2.49
C LEU A 79 -11.12 -9.72 2.93
N ASP A 80 -10.61 -10.31 3.99
CA ASP A 80 -11.14 -11.56 4.52
C ASP A 80 -12.60 -11.37 4.99
N ASP A 81 -12.90 -10.28 5.68
CA ASP A 81 -14.25 -9.94 6.10
C ASP A 81 -15.19 -9.74 4.91
N TYR A 82 -14.71 -9.05 3.87
CA TYR A 82 -15.49 -8.85 2.64
C TYR A 82 -15.85 -10.18 1.98
N TYR A 83 -14.87 -11.06 1.78
CA TYR A 83 -15.12 -12.35 1.12
C TYR A 83 -15.89 -13.32 1.99
N LEU A 84 -15.83 -13.21 3.30
CA LEU A 84 -16.67 -13.98 4.22
C LEU A 84 -18.14 -13.58 4.06
N SER A 85 -18.42 -12.29 3.91
CA SER A 85 -19.76 -11.75 3.78
C SER A 85 -20.35 -11.93 2.36
N ASP A 86 -19.57 -11.62 1.34
CA ASP A 86 -20.04 -11.53 -0.05
C ASP A 86 -19.68 -12.75 -0.91
N GLY A 87 -18.90 -13.69 -0.38
CA GLY A 87 -18.42 -14.87 -1.10
C GLY A 87 -17.15 -14.61 -1.89
N ARG A 88 -16.41 -15.68 -2.15
CA ARG A 88 -15.13 -15.62 -2.88
C ARG A 88 -15.35 -15.68 -4.38
N THR A 89 -15.71 -14.55 -4.95
CA THR A 89 -15.93 -14.40 -6.41
C THR A 89 -15.21 -13.15 -6.92
N CYS A 90 -15.03 -13.06 -8.23
CA CYS A 90 -14.47 -11.86 -8.85
C CYS A 90 -15.27 -10.63 -8.43
N SER A 91 -14.59 -9.63 -7.88
CA SER A 91 -15.18 -8.35 -7.52
C SER A 91 -14.43 -7.22 -8.22
N THR A 92 -15.18 -6.35 -8.88
CA THR A 92 -14.66 -5.15 -9.52
C THR A 92 -15.08 -3.88 -8.78
N THR A 93 -15.61 -4.00 -7.56
CA THR A 93 -15.95 -2.83 -6.75
C THR A 93 -14.67 -2.06 -6.45
N ARG A 94 -14.75 -0.73 -6.51
CA ARG A 94 -13.59 0.14 -6.29
C ARG A 94 -12.96 -0.07 -4.92
N ARG A 95 -13.79 -0.33 -3.91
CA ARG A 95 -13.33 -0.59 -2.55
C ARG A 95 -12.40 -1.81 -2.50
N VAL A 96 -12.84 -2.94 -3.02
CA VAL A 96 -12.05 -4.18 -3.03
C VAL A 96 -10.78 -4.00 -3.85
N LEU A 97 -10.90 -3.37 -5.02
CA LEU A 97 -9.74 -3.11 -5.87
C LEU A 97 -8.71 -2.20 -5.19
N ALA A 98 -9.17 -1.17 -4.46
CA ALA A 98 -8.28 -0.28 -3.71
C ALA A 98 -7.53 -1.02 -2.59
N PHE A 99 -8.20 -1.91 -1.85
CA PHE A 99 -7.55 -2.74 -0.84
C PHE A 99 -6.53 -3.69 -1.46
N ILE A 100 -6.88 -4.36 -2.55
CA ILE A 100 -5.97 -5.29 -3.23
C ILE A 100 -4.76 -4.55 -3.78
N ALA A 101 -4.97 -3.43 -4.46
CA ALA A 101 -3.89 -2.62 -5.00
C ALA A 101 -2.95 -2.13 -3.89
N SER A 102 -3.52 -1.63 -2.80
CA SER A 102 -2.73 -1.10 -1.68
C SER A 102 -1.90 -2.19 -1.01
N GLY A 103 -2.48 -3.35 -0.74
CA GLY A 103 -1.75 -4.48 -0.16
C GLY A 103 -0.62 -4.97 -1.07
N PHE A 104 -0.91 -5.14 -2.35
CA PHE A 104 0.07 -5.57 -3.33
C PHE A 104 1.27 -4.62 -3.40
N ILE A 105 1.01 -3.32 -3.51
CA ILE A 105 2.08 -2.31 -3.60
C ILE A 105 2.83 -2.17 -2.27
N ASN A 106 2.16 -2.30 -1.13
CA ASN A 106 2.84 -2.31 0.16
C ASN A 106 3.87 -3.44 0.26
N TYR A 107 3.54 -4.64 -0.22
CA TYR A 107 4.52 -5.73 -0.29
C TYR A 107 5.70 -5.39 -1.20
N TYR A 108 5.44 -4.76 -2.35
CA TYR A 108 6.53 -4.30 -3.22
C TYR A 108 7.41 -3.25 -2.54
N ASN A 109 6.80 -2.29 -1.85
CA ASN A 109 7.54 -1.25 -1.12
C ASN A 109 8.44 -1.82 -0.03
N SER A 110 7.99 -2.87 0.64
CA SER A 110 8.79 -3.54 1.69
C SER A 110 9.79 -4.57 1.15
N GLY A 111 9.88 -4.73 -0.16
CA GLY A 111 10.81 -5.67 -0.78
C GLY A 111 10.32 -7.12 -0.85
N GLU A 112 9.04 -7.36 -0.59
CA GLU A 112 8.46 -8.71 -0.51
C GLU A 112 7.67 -9.06 -1.78
N GLN A 113 8.33 -9.07 -2.91
CA GLN A 113 7.68 -9.30 -4.21
C GLN A 113 7.00 -10.67 -4.31
N THR A 114 7.62 -11.72 -3.76
CA THR A 114 7.04 -13.07 -3.77
C THR A 114 5.74 -13.13 -2.95
N VAL A 115 5.70 -12.46 -1.81
CA VAL A 115 4.50 -12.35 -0.98
C VAL A 115 3.42 -11.55 -1.70
N ALA A 116 3.79 -10.49 -2.40
CA ALA A 116 2.86 -9.70 -3.21
C ALA A 116 2.16 -10.56 -4.27
N GLU A 117 2.89 -11.41 -4.97
CA GLU A 117 2.33 -12.31 -5.98
C GLU A 117 1.33 -13.30 -5.35
N LYS A 118 1.68 -13.88 -4.21
CA LYS A 118 0.78 -14.80 -3.48
C LYS A 118 -0.48 -14.08 -2.99
N PHE A 119 -0.32 -12.87 -2.49
CA PHE A 119 -1.42 -12.01 -2.04
C PHE A 119 -2.39 -11.74 -3.20
N LEU A 120 -1.87 -11.32 -4.34
CA LEU A 120 -2.69 -11.03 -5.51
C LEU A 120 -3.47 -12.27 -5.96
N LYS A 121 -2.81 -13.41 -6.04
CA LYS A 121 -3.43 -14.68 -6.43
C LYS A 121 -4.56 -15.08 -5.47
N LYS A 122 -4.40 -14.80 -4.19
CA LYS A 122 -5.40 -15.13 -3.16
C LYS A 122 -6.62 -14.22 -3.21
N TYR A 123 -6.45 -12.93 -3.47
CA TYR A 123 -7.52 -11.94 -3.31
C TYR A 123 -8.09 -11.39 -4.61
N TYR A 124 -7.32 -11.37 -5.69
CA TYR A 124 -7.82 -10.95 -6.99
C TYR A 124 -8.34 -12.17 -7.76
N LEU A 125 -9.65 -12.35 -7.74
CA LEU A 125 -10.29 -13.57 -8.24
C LEU A 125 -10.83 -13.43 -9.67
N CYS A 126 -10.58 -12.32 -10.33
CA CYS A 126 -10.92 -12.11 -11.72
C CYS A 126 -9.88 -12.75 -12.65
N ASN A 127 -10.29 -13.07 -13.88
CA ASN A 127 -9.43 -13.76 -14.83
C ASN A 127 -8.36 -12.87 -15.50
N ASN A 128 -8.40 -11.56 -15.28
CA ASN A 128 -7.44 -10.60 -15.85
C ASN A 128 -6.40 -10.14 -14.83
N SER A 129 -5.96 -11.03 -13.93
CA SER A 129 -5.02 -10.67 -12.85
C SER A 129 -3.68 -10.16 -13.36
N GLU A 130 -3.17 -10.68 -14.48
CA GLU A 130 -1.91 -10.20 -15.06
C GLU A 130 -2.03 -8.77 -15.60
N GLU A 131 -3.15 -8.42 -16.21
CA GLU A 131 -3.41 -7.06 -16.66
C GLU A 131 -3.51 -6.09 -15.48
N PHE A 132 -4.22 -6.50 -14.43
CA PHE A 132 -4.35 -5.71 -13.21
C PHE A 132 -2.99 -5.47 -12.56
N LYS A 133 -2.19 -6.52 -12.40
CA LYS A 133 -0.83 -6.43 -11.88
C LYS A 133 0.04 -5.49 -12.72
N SER A 134 0.01 -5.64 -14.04
CA SER A 134 0.78 -4.77 -14.96
C SER A 134 0.39 -3.30 -14.80
N SER A 135 -0.89 -3.02 -14.64
CA SER A 135 -1.38 -1.65 -14.42
C SER A 135 -0.81 -1.07 -13.12
N LEU A 136 -0.81 -1.85 -12.05
CA LEU A 136 -0.27 -1.41 -10.76
C LEU A 136 1.23 -1.16 -10.84
N LEU A 137 1.97 -2.08 -11.45
CA LEU A 137 3.43 -1.95 -11.58
C LEU A 137 3.83 -0.81 -12.50
N LYS A 138 3.04 -0.50 -13.50
CA LYS A 138 3.26 0.67 -14.35
C LYS A 138 3.19 1.96 -13.55
N ILE A 139 2.21 2.08 -12.65
CA ILE A 139 2.11 3.25 -11.74
C ILE A 139 3.29 3.24 -10.77
N PHE A 140 3.60 2.09 -10.17
CA PHE A 140 4.67 1.95 -9.20
C PHE A 140 6.03 2.32 -9.76
N ASN A 141 6.32 1.94 -11.01
CA ASN A 141 7.60 2.20 -11.68
C ASN A 141 7.67 3.59 -12.31
N ASN A 142 6.57 4.33 -12.33
CA ASN A 142 6.56 5.70 -12.86
C ASN A 142 7.09 6.66 -11.80
N GLN A 143 8.28 7.22 -12.03
CA GLN A 143 9.00 8.11 -11.10
C GLN A 143 8.76 9.60 -11.39
N ASN A 144 7.57 9.97 -11.68
CA ASN A 144 7.30 11.40 -11.86
C ASN A 144 7.15 12.12 -10.53
#